data_338920d4574861ca007ef96cd7591db0
#
_entry.id   338920d4574861ca007ef96cd7591db0
#
_cell.length_a   1.000
_cell.length_b   1.000
_cell.length_c   1.000
_cell.angle_alpha   90.00
_cell.angle_beta   90.00
_cell.angle_gamma   90.00
#
_symmetry.space_group_name_H-M   'P 1'
#
loop_
_entity.id
_entity.type
_entity.pdbx_description
1 polymer ?
#
loop_
_entity_poly.entity_id
_entity_poly.type
_entity_poly.pdbx_seq_one_letter_code
_entity_poly.pdbx_strand_id
1 'polypeptide(L)'
;MKHYDFFPSGALTLNGRIGKALAKNIRCRLETLNYALMVDPFRFRSEDDGAWRCEFWGKNVRAAILAWHLMPSDTLLQKIKTTVKDMLSTQTPDGCISSYPADKQISGWDVWGRKYVLLTLLRYYRLIEADPAILQACCRLVDHLIGQLTGEKADLRTCGMHDGLASCSIVGGIIELYELTGEKRFLDFARSLIESGCSLKENVFDAALNGVAPKDIGNAKAYELSSCFEGASIFYRITNELRYKEAVEKYFRAIVKNEIFVTGTAGGKDDCGEYWFDGVKNQVSADPGCGLGETCVTVTYMRFCEAVAALNEYDQSPFDEMENSLYNALLGAMNPSGDRWTHANPTPLTGGGWKASPPDQIKRWFNTPFDEHDCCRAQGPEGLAFGAAHAVLKLRDGVMINFYEDFLLHDTTASGEKYSVEVSEDYPASGKIELFFNSTRPLMRKIVLRIPAWAENCELSLNGENIAVHAGKYCILERIWSDGDSVKIDFKPKVKVIRPADTEDVFALKYGPIVLAASGKNDVVPKPDNIFEPFADGCGKIVNFKQGEIVLCDYASAGAKFSPDDPLRVFFEEKRIFDNE
;
A
#
# COMPACT_ATOMS: atom_id res chain seq x y z
N MET A 1 -2.64 15.38 -15.01
CA MET A 1 -1.44 15.33 -14.15
C MET A 1 -1.89 15.16 -12.71
N LYS A 2 -1.08 14.52 -11.85
CA LYS A 2 -1.37 14.48 -10.40
C LYS A 2 -1.32 15.89 -9.82
N HIS A 3 -2.13 16.14 -8.79
CA HIS A 3 -2.14 17.43 -8.09
C HIS A 3 -0.98 17.58 -7.10
N TYR A 4 -0.27 16.47 -6.82
CA TYR A 4 0.83 16.37 -5.86
C TYR A 4 1.99 15.53 -6.41
N ASP A 5 3.14 15.65 -5.77
CA ASP A 5 4.37 14.88 -6.07
C ASP A 5 5.12 14.57 -4.76
N PHE A 6 6.21 13.82 -4.85
CA PHE A 6 7.14 13.66 -3.73
C PHE A 6 8.07 14.86 -3.62
N PHE A 7 8.51 15.17 -2.41
CA PHE A 7 9.59 16.11 -2.20
C PHE A 7 10.91 15.54 -2.74
N PRO A 8 11.90 16.39 -3.07
CA PRO A 8 13.22 15.89 -3.43
C PRO A 8 13.81 14.97 -2.36
N SER A 9 14.66 14.04 -2.77
CA SER A 9 15.32 13.11 -1.85
C SER A 9 16.07 13.87 -0.75
N GLY A 10 15.85 13.47 0.51
CA GLY A 10 16.44 14.09 1.69
C GLY A 10 15.78 15.39 2.16
N ALA A 11 14.76 15.90 1.46
CA ALA A 11 14.01 17.07 1.92
C ALA A 11 13.08 16.77 3.09
N LEU A 12 12.52 15.55 3.14
CA LEU A 12 11.62 15.08 4.18
C LEU A 12 12.34 14.04 5.06
N THR A 13 12.39 14.30 6.36
CA THR A 13 12.90 13.36 7.37
C THR A 13 11.73 12.87 8.22
N LEU A 14 11.51 11.56 8.30
CA LEU A 14 10.48 10.94 9.12
C LEU A 14 11.12 10.33 10.38
N ASN A 15 10.76 10.82 11.54
CA ASN A 15 11.31 10.40 12.85
C ASN A 15 10.32 9.56 13.68
N GLY A 16 9.07 9.52 13.27
CA GLY A 16 7.99 8.80 13.94
C GLY A 16 8.07 7.28 13.77
N ARG A 17 6.93 6.61 13.95
CA ARG A 17 6.84 5.15 13.92
C ARG A 17 7.12 4.55 12.55
N ILE A 18 6.55 5.16 11.51
CA ILE A 18 6.75 4.72 10.12
C ILE A 18 8.22 4.93 9.74
N GLY A 19 8.78 6.10 10.07
CA GLY A 19 10.18 6.40 9.81
C GLY A 19 11.14 5.43 10.50
N LYS A 20 10.91 5.10 11.78
CA LYS A 20 11.70 4.11 12.53
C LYS A 20 11.57 2.70 11.95
N ALA A 21 10.36 2.30 11.54
CA ALA A 21 10.13 1.02 10.88
C ALA A 21 10.87 0.94 9.53
N LEU A 22 10.80 2.00 8.73
CA LEU A 22 11.50 2.10 7.45
C LEU A 22 13.02 2.04 7.62
N ALA A 23 13.58 2.81 8.56
CA ALA A 23 15.02 2.77 8.86
C ALA A 23 15.48 1.38 9.28
N LYS A 24 14.68 0.67 10.08
CA LYS A 24 14.96 -0.70 10.48
C LYS A 24 14.93 -1.65 9.27
N ASN A 25 13.90 -1.55 8.42
CA ASN A 25 13.77 -2.38 7.23
C ASN A 25 14.90 -2.14 6.22
N ILE A 26 15.32 -0.89 6.03
CA ILE A 26 16.49 -0.56 5.19
C ILE A 26 17.71 -1.34 5.67
N ARG A 27 18.09 -1.20 6.95
CA ARG A 27 19.31 -1.80 7.50
C ARG A 27 19.25 -3.32 7.57
N CYS A 28 18.11 -3.87 8.01
CA CYS A 28 18.02 -5.30 8.31
C CYS A 28 17.63 -6.13 7.09
N ARG A 29 17.07 -5.52 6.04
CA ARG A 29 16.65 -6.20 4.84
C ARG A 29 17.21 -5.59 3.55
N LEU A 30 16.84 -4.36 3.17
CA LEU A 30 17.14 -3.85 1.83
C LEU A 30 18.65 -3.71 1.57
N GLU A 31 19.45 -3.37 2.57
CA GLU A 31 20.91 -3.31 2.46
C GLU A 31 21.58 -4.69 2.57
N THR A 32 20.89 -5.72 3.05
CA THR A 32 21.44 -7.06 3.22
C THR A 32 21.09 -8.01 2.07
N LEU A 33 20.06 -7.72 1.29
CA LEU A 33 19.62 -8.55 0.16
C LEU A 33 20.73 -8.81 -0.86
N ASN A 34 20.76 -10.05 -1.36
CA ASN A 34 21.58 -10.43 -2.52
C ASN A 34 20.76 -10.26 -3.81
N TYR A 35 20.78 -9.06 -4.38
CA TYR A 35 20.01 -8.74 -5.58
C TYR A 35 20.46 -9.52 -6.82
N ALA A 36 21.70 -10.01 -6.86
CA ALA A 36 22.19 -10.79 -8.02
C ALA A 36 21.40 -12.10 -8.22
N LEU A 37 21.00 -12.75 -7.11
CA LEU A 37 20.17 -13.97 -7.18
C LEU A 37 18.80 -13.72 -7.82
N MET A 38 18.28 -12.48 -7.72
CA MET A 38 17.02 -12.10 -8.32
C MET A 38 17.16 -11.74 -9.83
N VAL A 39 18.38 -11.42 -10.28
CA VAL A 39 18.70 -11.19 -11.70
C VAL A 39 18.98 -12.51 -12.42
N ASP A 40 19.46 -13.52 -11.71
CA ASP A 40 19.85 -14.82 -12.30
C ASP A 40 18.74 -15.49 -13.16
N PRO A 41 17.44 -15.50 -12.75
CA PRO A 41 16.38 -16.02 -13.62
C PRO A 41 16.36 -15.35 -15.00
N PHE A 42 16.63 -14.05 -15.08
CA PHE A 42 16.66 -13.28 -16.33
C PHE A 42 17.95 -13.51 -17.13
N ARG A 43 19.08 -13.69 -16.43
CA ARG A 43 20.38 -13.97 -17.06
C ARG A 43 20.40 -15.34 -17.70
N PHE A 44 19.87 -16.33 -17.02
CA PHE A 44 19.88 -17.72 -17.49
C PHE A 44 18.59 -18.13 -18.22
N ARG A 45 17.54 -17.28 -18.17
CA ARG A 45 16.20 -17.57 -18.70
C ARG A 45 15.69 -18.94 -18.24
N SER A 46 15.80 -19.16 -16.93
CA SER A 46 15.59 -20.45 -16.31
C SER A 46 14.16 -20.70 -15.82
N GLU A 47 13.26 -19.75 -16.08
CA GLU A 47 11.85 -19.89 -15.74
C GLU A 47 11.09 -20.60 -16.87
N ASP A 48 10.02 -21.30 -16.49
CA ASP A 48 9.09 -21.95 -17.40
C ASP A 48 7.64 -21.68 -16.98
N ASP A 49 6.68 -22.28 -17.65
CA ASP A 49 5.26 -22.11 -17.35
C ASP A 49 4.96 -22.37 -15.87
N GLY A 50 4.26 -21.39 -15.24
CA GLY A 50 3.89 -21.43 -13.84
C GLY A 50 4.94 -20.88 -12.87
N ALA A 51 6.15 -20.55 -13.32
CA ALA A 51 7.16 -19.94 -12.47
C ALA A 51 6.97 -18.42 -12.37
N TRP A 52 7.00 -17.89 -11.13
CA TRP A 52 6.75 -16.47 -10.84
C TRP A 52 7.94 -15.72 -10.19
N ARG A 53 9.13 -16.33 -10.13
CA ARG A 53 10.34 -15.69 -9.56
C ARG A 53 10.73 -14.39 -10.26
N CYS A 54 10.25 -14.22 -11.50
CA CYS A 54 10.42 -13.02 -12.30
C CYS A 54 9.94 -11.71 -11.63
N GLU A 55 9.06 -11.78 -10.63
CA GLU A 55 8.56 -10.58 -9.95
C GLU A 55 9.47 -10.05 -8.83
N PHE A 56 10.31 -10.92 -8.24
CA PHE A 56 11.01 -10.60 -6.99
C PHE A 56 12.05 -9.50 -7.14
N TRP A 57 12.80 -9.50 -8.25
CA TRP A 57 13.72 -8.41 -8.52
C TRP A 57 13.01 -7.05 -8.51
N GLY A 58 11.93 -6.94 -9.29
CA GLY A 58 11.22 -5.68 -9.41
C GLY A 58 10.57 -5.23 -8.10
N LYS A 59 9.92 -6.13 -7.37
CA LYS A 59 9.31 -5.82 -6.06
C LYS A 59 10.35 -5.28 -5.07
N ASN A 60 11.46 -5.98 -4.87
CA ASN A 60 12.49 -5.58 -3.92
C ASN A 60 13.23 -4.29 -4.34
N VAL A 61 13.56 -4.14 -5.64
CA VAL A 61 14.30 -2.94 -6.11
C VAL A 61 13.40 -1.70 -6.10
N ARG A 62 12.10 -1.84 -6.42
CA ARG A 62 11.13 -0.73 -6.29
C ARG A 62 11.01 -0.26 -4.85
N ALA A 63 10.98 -1.20 -3.89
CA ALA A 63 11.01 -0.89 -2.47
C ALA A 63 12.30 -0.14 -2.09
N ALA A 64 13.45 -0.64 -2.54
CA ALA A 64 14.75 -0.05 -2.26
C ALA A 64 14.88 1.38 -2.81
N ILE A 65 14.41 1.63 -4.04
CA ILE A 65 14.43 2.96 -4.67
C ILE A 65 13.60 3.96 -3.84
N LEU A 66 12.39 3.60 -3.45
CA LEU A 66 11.51 4.49 -2.71
C LEU A 66 12.00 4.70 -1.27
N ALA A 67 12.51 3.65 -0.64
CA ALA A 67 13.13 3.74 0.69
C ALA A 67 14.37 4.66 0.68
N TRP A 68 15.22 4.54 -0.34
CA TRP A 68 16.37 5.44 -0.53
C TRP A 68 15.94 6.88 -0.78
N HIS A 69 14.89 7.09 -1.55
CA HIS A 69 14.38 8.44 -1.82
C HIS A 69 13.97 9.17 -0.53
N LEU A 70 13.38 8.45 0.42
CA LEU A 70 12.97 8.98 1.73
C LEU A 70 14.13 9.06 2.74
N MET A 71 15.01 8.06 2.73
CA MET A 71 16.14 7.94 3.65
C MET A 71 17.41 7.59 2.87
N PRO A 72 18.10 8.59 2.32
CA PRO A 72 19.31 8.37 1.51
C PRO A 72 20.40 7.61 2.29
N SER A 73 20.96 6.57 1.66
CA SER A 73 22.08 5.77 2.14
C SER A 73 22.96 5.45 0.95
N ASP A 74 24.28 5.69 1.09
CA ASP A 74 25.25 5.39 0.03
C ASP A 74 25.31 3.89 -0.25
N THR A 75 25.20 3.06 0.80
CA THR A 75 25.18 1.60 0.68
C THR A 75 23.98 1.14 -0.16
N LEU A 76 22.79 1.63 0.14
CA LEU A 76 21.58 1.26 -0.59
C LEU A 76 21.61 1.78 -2.02
N LEU A 77 22.07 3.03 -2.25
CA LEU A 77 22.21 3.60 -3.58
C LEU A 77 23.16 2.78 -4.47
N GLN A 78 24.31 2.37 -3.91
CA GLN A 78 25.27 1.55 -4.66
C GLN A 78 24.67 0.19 -5.04
N LYS A 79 23.91 -0.43 -4.14
CA LYS A 79 23.20 -1.69 -4.44
C LYS A 79 22.15 -1.50 -5.54
N ILE A 80 21.34 -0.44 -5.46
CA ILE A 80 20.33 -0.11 -6.48
C ILE A 80 21.01 0.07 -7.85
N LYS A 81 22.04 0.91 -7.94
CA LYS A 81 22.75 1.18 -9.21
C LYS A 81 23.38 -0.09 -9.78
N THR A 82 23.99 -0.90 -8.92
CA THR A 82 24.63 -2.16 -9.34
C THR A 82 23.61 -3.14 -9.90
N THR A 83 22.49 -3.36 -9.20
CA THR A 83 21.50 -4.35 -9.64
C THR A 83 20.72 -3.88 -10.86
N VAL A 84 20.46 -2.58 -11.03
CA VAL A 84 19.83 -2.04 -12.24
C VAL A 84 20.74 -2.20 -13.45
N LYS A 85 22.03 -1.90 -13.31
CA LYS A 85 23.03 -2.18 -14.37
C LYS A 85 23.10 -3.66 -14.72
N ASP A 86 23.04 -4.53 -13.71
CA ASP A 86 23.05 -5.97 -13.88
C ASP A 86 21.82 -6.47 -14.64
N MET A 87 20.61 -6.00 -14.25
CA MET A 87 19.37 -6.31 -14.97
C MET A 87 19.41 -5.83 -16.42
N LEU A 88 19.88 -4.62 -16.69
CA LEU A 88 20.01 -4.10 -18.04
C LEU A 88 20.97 -4.93 -18.91
N SER A 89 21.99 -5.54 -18.32
CA SER A 89 22.92 -6.42 -19.04
C SER A 89 22.27 -7.71 -19.54
N THR A 90 21.08 -8.06 -19.03
CA THR A 90 20.31 -9.23 -19.51
C THR A 90 19.47 -8.94 -20.75
N GLN A 91 19.33 -7.64 -21.14
CA GLN A 91 18.54 -7.26 -22.31
C GLN A 91 19.17 -7.77 -23.59
N THR A 92 18.38 -8.50 -24.38
CA THR A 92 18.82 -9.03 -25.67
C THR A 92 18.98 -7.94 -26.73
N PRO A 93 19.69 -8.20 -27.83
CA PRO A 93 19.83 -7.24 -28.93
C PRO A 93 18.49 -6.77 -29.52
N ASP A 94 17.47 -7.64 -29.53
CA ASP A 94 16.11 -7.33 -29.97
C ASP A 94 15.24 -6.65 -28.93
N GLY A 95 15.77 -6.43 -27.71
CA GLY A 95 15.15 -5.62 -26.66
C GLY A 95 14.48 -6.40 -25.54
N CYS A 96 14.44 -7.72 -25.57
CA CYS A 96 13.78 -8.51 -24.54
C CYS A 96 14.53 -8.48 -23.21
N ILE A 97 13.79 -8.30 -22.11
CA ILE A 97 14.20 -8.66 -20.74
C ILE A 97 13.13 -9.61 -20.21
N SER A 98 13.44 -10.87 -20.09
CA SER A 98 12.55 -11.93 -19.66
C SER A 98 13.32 -13.01 -18.91
N SER A 99 12.69 -13.60 -17.90
CA SER A 99 13.21 -14.77 -17.20
C SER A 99 12.87 -16.10 -17.92
N TYR A 100 12.01 -16.04 -18.91
CA TYR A 100 11.56 -17.20 -19.70
C TYR A 100 12.42 -17.39 -20.95
N PRO A 101 12.72 -18.65 -21.35
CA PRO A 101 13.36 -18.93 -22.63
C PRO A 101 12.49 -18.47 -23.80
N ALA A 102 13.11 -18.20 -24.98
CA ALA A 102 12.45 -17.53 -26.09
C ALA A 102 11.19 -18.25 -26.61
N ASP A 103 11.19 -19.58 -26.59
CA ASP A 103 10.06 -20.41 -27.02
C ASP A 103 8.90 -20.48 -26.03
N LYS A 104 9.11 -20.02 -24.79
CA LYS A 104 8.10 -19.98 -23.72
C LYS A 104 7.68 -18.56 -23.34
N GLN A 105 8.18 -17.55 -24.01
CA GLN A 105 7.79 -16.17 -23.77
C GLN A 105 6.31 -15.91 -24.12
N ILE A 106 5.77 -14.82 -23.55
CA ILE A 106 4.34 -14.46 -23.65
C ILE A 106 3.42 -15.65 -23.28
N SER A 107 3.75 -16.30 -22.17
CA SER A 107 2.93 -17.32 -21.50
C SER A 107 3.13 -17.26 -19.99
N GLY A 108 2.27 -17.93 -19.21
CA GLY A 108 2.40 -18.03 -17.77
C GLY A 108 2.55 -16.66 -17.08
N TRP A 109 3.69 -16.45 -16.41
CA TRP A 109 4.02 -15.21 -15.68
C TRP A 109 5.06 -14.33 -16.39
N ASP A 110 5.44 -14.62 -17.64
CA ASP A 110 6.47 -13.88 -18.35
C ASP A 110 6.18 -12.37 -18.43
N VAL A 111 4.98 -11.98 -18.91
CA VAL A 111 4.62 -10.56 -19.05
C VAL A 111 4.48 -9.89 -17.68
N TRP A 112 4.06 -10.63 -16.65
CA TRP A 112 4.06 -10.20 -15.26
C TRP A 112 5.48 -9.82 -14.79
N GLY A 113 6.48 -10.64 -15.09
CA GLY A 113 7.88 -10.32 -14.80
C GLY A 113 8.36 -9.07 -15.54
N ARG A 114 8.06 -8.95 -16.84
CA ARG A 114 8.39 -7.78 -17.66
C ARG A 114 7.73 -6.50 -17.11
N LYS A 115 6.50 -6.58 -16.59
CA LYS A 115 5.83 -5.48 -15.87
C LYS A 115 6.68 -4.96 -14.73
N TYR A 116 7.19 -5.87 -13.87
CA TYR A 116 7.99 -5.46 -12.73
C TYR A 116 9.33 -4.86 -13.13
N VAL A 117 9.95 -5.37 -14.18
CA VAL A 117 11.16 -4.76 -14.76
C VAL A 117 10.86 -3.34 -15.25
N LEU A 118 9.81 -3.17 -16.07
CA LEU A 118 9.40 -1.88 -16.61
C LEU A 118 9.12 -0.85 -15.48
N LEU A 119 8.25 -1.20 -14.54
CA LEU A 119 7.89 -0.32 -13.42
C LEU A 119 9.11 0.07 -12.55
N THR A 120 10.08 -0.85 -12.40
CA THR A 120 11.30 -0.59 -11.63
C THR A 120 12.22 0.38 -12.36
N LEU A 121 12.45 0.16 -13.66
CA LEU A 121 13.31 1.03 -14.47
C LEU A 121 12.72 2.44 -14.59
N LEU A 122 11.40 2.57 -14.75
CA LEU A 122 10.71 3.88 -14.77
C LEU A 122 10.83 4.59 -13.42
N ARG A 123 10.69 3.87 -12.29
CA ARG A 123 10.90 4.44 -10.96
C ARG A 123 12.36 4.86 -10.74
N TYR A 124 13.32 4.05 -11.19
CA TYR A 124 14.74 4.39 -11.15
C TYR A 124 15.03 5.67 -11.94
N TYR A 125 14.52 5.76 -13.16
CA TYR A 125 14.66 6.96 -14.00
C TYR A 125 14.14 8.22 -13.32
N ARG A 126 12.97 8.13 -12.67
CA ARG A 126 12.33 9.28 -12.01
C ARG A 126 13.01 9.71 -10.71
N LEU A 127 13.50 8.77 -9.90
CA LEU A 127 13.90 9.06 -8.52
C LEU A 127 15.41 8.94 -8.27
N ILE A 128 16.17 8.25 -9.11
CA ILE A 128 17.61 8.04 -8.93
C ILE A 128 18.41 8.79 -9.99
N GLU A 129 18.19 8.46 -11.27
CA GLU A 129 19.02 8.98 -12.35
C GLU A 129 18.23 8.98 -13.67
N ALA A 130 18.03 10.18 -14.24
CA ALA A 130 17.33 10.36 -15.50
C ALA A 130 18.25 10.08 -16.71
N ASP A 131 18.83 8.87 -16.76
CA ASP A 131 19.67 8.42 -17.85
C ASP A 131 18.80 8.01 -19.06
N PRO A 132 18.96 8.62 -20.24
CA PRO A 132 18.23 8.25 -21.46
C PRO A 132 18.36 6.77 -21.84
N ALA A 133 19.46 6.09 -21.50
CA ALA A 133 19.66 4.68 -21.76
C ALA A 133 18.63 3.80 -21.03
N ILE A 134 18.18 4.22 -19.85
CA ILE A 134 17.11 3.53 -19.09
C ILE A 134 15.79 3.60 -19.87
N LEU A 135 15.40 4.78 -20.34
CA LEU A 135 14.17 4.93 -21.14
C LEU A 135 14.27 4.15 -22.46
N GLN A 136 15.41 4.16 -23.13
CA GLN A 136 15.61 3.37 -24.34
C GLN A 136 15.47 1.88 -24.06
N ALA A 137 15.97 1.37 -22.94
CA ALA A 137 15.78 -0.02 -22.54
C ALA A 137 14.30 -0.34 -22.27
N CYS A 138 13.55 0.55 -21.62
CA CYS A 138 12.11 0.42 -21.42
C CYS A 138 11.35 0.42 -22.76
N CYS A 139 11.68 1.33 -23.67
CA CYS A 139 11.08 1.37 -25.01
C CYS A 139 11.29 0.05 -25.75
N ARG A 140 12.54 -0.45 -25.81
CA ARG A 140 12.87 -1.71 -26.48
C ARG A 140 12.16 -2.91 -25.84
N LEU A 141 12.02 -2.92 -24.49
CA LEU A 141 11.29 -3.97 -23.79
C LEU A 141 9.81 -4.03 -24.22
N VAL A 142 9.15 -2.87 -24.30
CA VAL A 142 7.73 -2.78 -24.68
C VAL A 142 7.58 -3.01 -26.19
N ASP A 143 8.46 -2.47 -27.04
CA ASP A 143 8.44 -2.72 -28.49
C ASP A 143 8.63 -4.21 -28.81
N HIS A 144 9.53 -4.89 -28.09
CA HIS A 144 9.71 -6.34 -28.23
C HIS A 144 8.41 -7.10 -27.84
N LEU A 145 7.75 -6.72 -26.74
CA LEU A 145 6.47 -7.31 -26.33
C LEU A 145 5.40 -7.12 -27.42
N ILE A 146 5.25 -5.89 -27.95
CA ILE A 146 4.30 -5.58 -29.03
C ILE A 146 4.62 -6.43 -30.27
N GLY A 147 5.90 -6.55 -30.64
CA GLY A 147 6.34 -7.33 -31.78
C GLY A 147 6.07 -8.84 -31.69
N GLN A 148 5.95 -9.37 -30.47
CA GLN A 148 5.61 -10.77 -30.22
C GLN A 148 4.11 -11.08 -30.33
N LEU A 149 3.25 -10.06 -30.28
CA LEU A 149 1.79 -10.23 -30.32
C LEU A 149 1.31 -10.43 -31.77
N THR A 150 1.45 -11.66 -32.27
CA THR A 150 1.11 -12.05 -33.63
C THR A 150 0.35 -13.39 -33.67
N GLY A 151 -0.44 -13.63 -34.70
CA GLY A 151 -1.15 -14.89 -34.90
C GLY A 151 -2.10 -15.20 -33.72
N GLU A 152 -1.99 -16.40 -33.18
CA GLU A 152 -2.82 -16.87 -32.05
C GLU A 152 -2.54 -16.11 -30.76
N LYS A 153 -1.37 -15.46 -30.62
CA LYS A 153 -0.96 -14.65 -29.48
C LYS A 153 -1.12 -13.13 -29.73
N ALA A 154 -1.91 -12.73 -30.72
CA ALA A 154 -2.13 -11.31 -31.03
C ALA A 154 -2.88 -10.55 -29.89
N ASP A 155 -3.58 -11.28 -29.05
CA ASP A 155 -4.31 -10.73 -27.91
C ASP A 155 -3.55 -11.03 -26.61
N LEU A 156 -3.07 -9.98 -25.92
CA LEU A 156 -2.30 -10.14 -24.68
C LEU A 156 -3.09 -10.86 -23.57
N ARG A 157 -4.41 -10.83 -23.61
CA ARG A 157 -5.27 -11.55 -22.67
C ARG A 157 -5.08 -13.07 -22.74
N THR A 158 -4.67 -13.60 -23.90
CA THR A 158 -4.37 -15.04 -24.08
C THR A 158 -2.97 -15.42 -23.59
N CYS A 159 -2.13 -14.46 -23.21
CA CYS A 159 -0.71 -14.63 -22.99
C CYS A 159 -0.29 -14.72 -21.51
N GLY A 160 -1.22 -15.00 -20.58
CA GLY A 160 -0.86 -15.04 -19.17
C GLY A 160 -1.90 -15.66 -18.28
N MET A 161 -1.58 -15.72 -17.00
CA MET A 161 -2.41 -16.30 -15.96
C MET A 161 -3.67 -15.44 -15.68
N HIS A 162 -4.64 -16.05 -14.99
CA HIS A 162 -5.84 -15.37 -14.48
C HIS A 162 -6.67 -14.70 -15.57
N ASP A 163 -6.98 -15.47 -16.63
CA ASP A 163 -7.78 -15.00 -17.77
C ASP A 163 -7.20 -13.73 -18.43
N GLY A 164 -5.86 -13.61 -18.41
CA GLY A 164 -5.11 -12.49 -18.99
C GLY A 164 -4.88 -11.32 -18.06
N LEU A 165 -5.48 -11.27 -16.87
CA LEU A 165 -5.30 -10.16 -15.92
C LEU A 165 -3.83 -9.94 -15.54
N ALA A 166 -3.07 -11.02 -15.33
CA ALA A 166 -1.65 -10.93 -14.98
C ALA A 166 -0.85 -10.20 -16.06
N SER A 167 -1.04 -10.55 -17.33
CA SER A 167 -0.36 -9.93 -18.47
C SER A 167 -0.85 -8.49 -18.72
N CYS A 168 -2.16 -8.27 -18.71
CA CYS A 168 -2.74 -6.95 -18.96
C CYS A 168 -2.42 -5.93 -17.86
N SER A 169 -2.07 -6.37 -16.64
CA SER A 169 -1.69 -5.48 -15.54
C SER A 169 -0.40 -4.66 -15.79
N ILE A 170 0.33 -4.92 -16.88
CA ILE A 170 1.45 -4.10 -17.37
C ILE A 170 0.98 -2.73 -17.88
N VAL A 171 -0.31 -2.55 -18.16
CA VAL A 171 -0.86 -1.35 -18.82
C VAL A 171 -0.48 -0.05 -18.13
N GLY A 172 -0.46 -0.01 -16.80
CA GLY A 172 -0.04 1.18 -16.05
C GLY A 172 1.40 1.59 -16.38
N GLY A 173 2.34 0.63 -16.41
CA GLY A 173 3.73 0.91 -16.76
C GLY A 173 3.91 1.37 -18.22
N ILE A 174 3.10 0.85 -19.15
CA ILE A 174 3.13 1.29 -20.55
C ILE A 174 2.68 2.74 -20.67
N ILE A 175 1.63 3.13 -19.94
CA ILE A 175 1.15 4.52 -19.93
C ILE A 175 2.17 5.45 -19.28
N GLU A 176 2.82 5.03 -18.19
CA GLU A 176 3.91 5.79 -17.59
C GLU A 176 5.10 5.99 -18.55
N LEU A 177 5.41 4.98 -19.37
CA LEU A 177 6.43 5.11 -20.42
C LEU A 177 6.02 6.13 -21.47
N TYR A 178 4.73 6.13 -21.87
CA TYR A 178 4.20 7.18 -22.75
C TYR A 178 4.33 8.59 -22.14
N GLU A 179 4.00 8.77 -20.85
CA GLU A 179 4.14 10.07 -20.16
C GLU A 179 5.58 10.61 -20.22
N LEU A 180 6.59 9.72 -20.18
CA LEU A 180 8.00 10.11 -20.19
C LEU A 180 8.57 10.32 -21.59
N THR A 181 8.06 9.60 -22.59
CA THR A 181 8.62 9.59 -23.95
C THR A 181 7.82 10.40 -24.95
N GLY A 182 6.50 10.56 -24.72
CA GLY A 182 5.56 11.13 -25.70
C GLY A 182 5.29 10.23 -26.90
N GLU A 183 5.79 8.99 -26.92
CA GLU A 183 5.71 8.11 -28.07
C GLU A 183 4.34 7.44 -28.19
N LYS A 184 3.55 7.91 -29.13
CA LYS A 184 2.13 7.57 -29.30
C LYS A 184 1.85 6.06 -29.37
N ARG A 185 2.76 5.25 -29.93
CA ARG A 185 2.59 3.79 -30.04
C ARG A 185 2.36 3.12 -28.68
N PHE A 186 2.95 3.64 -27.60
CA PHE A 186 2.73 3.12 -26.24
C PHE A 186 1.33 3.44 -25.73
N LEU A 187 0.83 4.67 -25.98
CA LEU A 187 -0.54 5.00 -25.64
C LEU A 187 -1.55 4.21 -26.48
N ASP A 188 -1.30 4.02 -27.76
CA ASP A 188 -2.18 3.24 -28.65
C ASP A 188 -2.23 1.77 -28.21
N PHE A 189 -1.10 1.19 -27.79
CA PHE A 189 -1.07 -0.17 -27.24
C PHE A 189 -1.79 -0.25 -25.89
N ALA A 190 -1.52 0.67 -24.97
CA ALA A 190 -2.25 0.73 -23.69
C ALA A 190 -3.76 0.89 -23.89
N ARG A 191 -4.17 1.72 -24.85
CA ARG A 191 -5.58 1.88 -25.24
C ARG A 191 -6.20 0.55 -25.68
N SER A 192 -5.53 -0.20 -26.51
CA SER A 192 -6.06 -1.50 -26.97
C SER A 192 -6.28 -2.47 -25.81
N LEU A 193 -5.40 -2.46 -24.78
CA LEU A 193 -5.55 -3.29 -23.58
C LEU A 193 -6.75 -2.82 -22.71
N ILE A 194 -6.88 -1.52 -22.53
CA ILE A 194 -7.98 -0.92 -21.74
C ILE A 194 -9.32 -1.18 -22.42
N GLU A 195 -9.42 -0.96 -23.73
CA GLU A 195 -10.66 -1.15 -24.50
C GLU A 195 -11.04 -2.64 -24.59
N SER A 196 -10.06 -3.56 -24.62
CA SER A 196 -10.33 -5.00 -24.57
C SER A 196 -10.83 -5.48 -23.20
N GLY A 197 -10.71 -4.64 -22.15
CA GLY A 197 -11.20 -4.94 -20.81
C GLY A 197 -10.28 -5.77 -19.95
N CYS A 198 -9.02 -5.99 -20.32
CA CYS A 198 -7.95 -6.65 -19.57
C CYS A 198 -8.19 -8.12 -19.18
N SER A 199 -9.34 -8.72 -19.49
CA SER A 199 -9.64 -10.13 -19.18
C SER A 199 -10.37 -10.81 -20.34
N LEU A 200 -10.14 -12.13 -20.49
CA LEU A 200 -10.86 -12.97 -21.44
C LEU A 200 -12.30 -13.24 -21.01
N LYS A 201 -12.56 -13.23 -19.70
CA LYS A 201 -13.89 -13.55 -19.17
C LYS A 201 -14.88 -12.44 -19.48
N GLU A 202 -14.46 -11.20 -19.30
CA GLU A 202 -15.31 -10.00 -19.52
C GLU A 202 -14.45 -8.72 -19.54
N ASN A 203 -15.07 -7.61 -19.97
CA ASN A 203 -14.49 -6.30 -19.76
C ASN A 203 -14.65 -5.90 -18.29
N VAL A 204 -13.54 -5.88 -17.51
CA VAL A 204 -13.59 -5.63 -16.08
C VAL A 204 -14.07 -4.21 -15.73
N PHE A 205 -13.83 -3.25 -16.62
CA PHE A 205 -14.27 -1.87 -16.41
C PHE A 205 -15.78 -1.72 -16.61
N ASP A 206 -16.34 -2.41 -17.61
CA ASP A 206 -17.79 -2.46 -17.83
C ASP A 206 -18.50 -3.20 -16.69
N ALA A 207 -17.93 -4.29 -16.20
CA ALA A 207 -18.46 -5.00 -15.03
C ALA A 207 -18.56 -4.07 -13.82
N ALA A 208 -17.51 -3.30 -13.53
CA ALA A 208 -17.51 -2.32 -12.44
C ALA A 208 -18.53 -1.19 -12.67
N LEU A 209 -18.65 -0.67 -13.90
CA LEU A 209 -19.65 0.34 -14.25
C LEU A 209 -21.08 -0.16 -14.03
N ASN A 210 -21.33 -1.44 -14.29
CA ASN A 210 -22.62 -2.10 -14.10
C ASN A 210 -22.87 -2.53 -12.65
N GLY A 211 -21.93 -2.26 -11.72
CA GLY A 211 -22.09 -2.56 -10.29
C GLY A 211 -21.92 -4.04 -9.94
N VAL A 212 -21.21 -4.80 -10.77
CA VAL A 212 -20.85 -6.20 -10.46
C VAL A 212 -19.96 -6.19 -9.21
N ALA A 213 -20.21 -7.12 -8.28
CA ALA A 213 -19.42 -7.22 -7.05
C ALA A 213 -17.95 -7.61 -7.36
N PRO A 214 -16.95 -7.09 -6.64
CA PRO A 214 -15.53 -7.36 -6.93
C PRO A 214 -15.20 -8.87 -7.05
N LYS A 215 -15.79 -9.69 -6.20
CA LYS A 215 -15.63 -11.15 -6.20
C LYS A 215 -16.16 -11.85 -7.46
N ASP A 216 -16.97 -11.18 -8.26
CA ASP A 216 -17.59 -11.71 -9.47
C ASP A 216 -16.98 -11.10 -10.74
N ILE A 217 -16.09 -10.09 -10.62
CA ILE A 217 -15.38 -9.47 -11.75
C ILE A 217 -14.18 -10.32 -12.15
N GLY A 218 -14.08 -10.66 -13.43
CA GLY A 218 -13.02 -11.51 -13.95
C GLY A 218 -12.98 -12.84 -13.20
N ASN A 219 -11.80 -13.22 -12.72
CA ASN A 219 -11.62 -14.37 -11.83
C ASN A 219 -11.49 -13.95 -10.35
N ALA A 220 -11.83 -12.72 -10.01
CA ALA A 220 -11.73 -12.14 -8.67
C ALA A 220 -10.30 -11.98 -8.10
N LYS A 221 -9.25 -12.13 -8.90
CA LYS A 221 -7.85 -12.00 -8.44
C LYS A 221 -7.58 -10.55 -8.03
N ALA A 222 -7.49 -10.30 -6.73
CA ALA A 222 -7.52 -8.96 -6.14
C ALA A 222 -6.34 -8.08 -6.60
N TYR A 223 -5.13 -8.66 -6.64
CA TYR A 223 -3.92 -7.95 -7.00
C TYR A 223 -3.93 -7.47 -8.45
N GLU A 224 -4.19 -8.38 -9.40
CA GLU A 224 -4.15 -8.11 -10.82
C GLU A 224 -5.28 -7.19 -11.25
N LEU A 225 -6.49 -7.38 -10.73
CA LEU A 225 -7.63 -6.48 -10.95
C LEU A 225 -7.29 -5.05 -10.52
N SER A 226 -6.82 -4.88 -9.28
CA SER A 226 -6.45 -3.55 -8.78
C SER A 226 -5.35 -2.90 -9.64
N SER A 227 -4.37 -3.69 -10.13
CA SER A 227 -3.35 -3.16 -11.05
C SER A 227 -3.91 -2.74 -12.41
N CYS A 228 -4.93 -3.42 -12.95
CA CYS A 228 -5.61 -3.00 -14.16
C CYS A 228 -6.39 -1.70 -13.94
N PHE A 229 -7.07 -1.55 -12.80
CA PHE A 229 -7.77 -0.31 -12.44
C PHE A 229 -6.81 0.84 -12.12
N GLU A 230 -5.61 0.59 -11.55
CA GLU A 230 -4.52 1.59 -11.48
C GLU A 230 -4.19 2.12 -12.89
N GLY A 231 -4.01 1.21 -13.85
CA GLY A 231 -3.77 1.58 -15.25
C GLY A 231 -4.90 2.41 -15.85
N ALA A 232 -6.16 2.04 -15.60
CA ALA A 232 -7.33 2.81 -16.05
C ALA A 232 -7.39 4.22 -15.43
N SER A 233 -6.98 4.38 -14.17
CA SER A 233 -6.86 5.69 -13.52
C SER A 233 -5.83 6.58 -14.24
N ILE A 234 -4.65 6.04 -14.57
CA ILE A 234 -3.60 6.78 -15.30
C ILE A 234 -4.11 7.10 -16.71
N PHE A 235 -4.77 6.14 -17.37
CA PHE A 235 -5.33 6.32 -18.71
C PHE A 235 -6.34 7.47 -18.76
N TYR A 236 -7.28 7.52 -17.78
CA TYR A 236 -8.21 8.65 -17.67
C TYR A 236 -7.49 9.99 -17.54
N ARG A 237 -6.46 10.08 -16.69
CA ARG A 237 -5.73 11.35 -16.48
C ARG A 237 -5.03 11.88 -17.74
N ILE A 238 -4.76 11.00 -18.71
CA ILE A 238 -4.17 11.36 -20.01
C ILE A 238 -5.21 11.66 -21.06
N THR A 239 -6.27 10.84 -21.14
CA THR A 239 -7.25 10.90 -22.21
C THR A 239 -8.48 11.71 -21.88
N ASN A 240 -8.77 11.96 -20.59
CA ASN A 240 -10.01 12.53 -20.06
C ASN A 240 -11.29 11.72 -20.41
N GLU A 241 -11.14 10.42 -20.67
CA GLU A 241 -12.30 9.55 -20.96
C GLU A 241 -13.03 9.18 -19.67
N LEU A 242 -14.07 9.93 -19.33
CA LEU A 242 -14.79 9.89 -18.05
C LEU A 242 -15.27 8.50 -17.62
N ARG A 243 -15.59 7.61 -18.58
CA ARG A 243 -16.04 6.25 -18.26
C ARG A 243 -15.03 5.49 -17.40
N TYR A 244 -13.73 5.70 -17.61
CA TYR A 244 -12.68 5.01 -16.84
C TYR A 244 -12.52 5.60 -15.45
N LYS A 245 -12.69 6.91 -15.29
CA LYS A 245 -12.79 7.52 -13.96
C LYS A 245 -13.95 6.90 -13.18
N GLU A 246 -15.14 6.86 -13.79
CA GLU A 246 -16.34 6.31 -13.16
C GLU A 246 -16.17 4.82 -12.80
N ALA A 247 -15.57 4.01 -13.69
CA ALA A 247 -15.27 2.61 -13.43
C ALA A 247 -14.34 2.43 -12.23
N VAL A 248 -13.24 3.20 -12.17
CA VAL A 248 -12.27 3.19 -11.06
C VAL A 248 -12.93 3.57 -9.74
N GLU A 249 -13.72 4.64 -9.72
CA GLU A 249 -14.41 5.09 -8.50
C GLU A 249 -15.48 4.11 -8.02
N LYS A 250 -16.24 3.50 -8.93
CA LYS A 250 -17.23 2.48 -8.58
C LYS A 250 -16.56 1.22 -8.02
N TYR A 251 -15.49 0.77 -8.66
CA TYR A 251 -14.72 -0.37 -8.18
C TYR A 251 -14.11 -0.08 -6.80
N PHE A 252 -13.51 1.08 -6.59
CA PHE A 252 -12.98 1.47 -5.29
C PHE A 252 -14.05 1.43 -4.19
N ARG A 253 -15.19 2.08 -4.42
CA ARG A 253 -16.30 2.07 -3.45
C ARG A 253 -16.81 0.65 -3.16
N ALA A 254 -16.83 -0.23 -4.17
CA ALA A 254 -17.28 -1.60 -4.02
C ALA A 254 -16.29 -2.43 -3.16
N ILE A 255 -14.98 -2.30 -3.37
CA ILE A 255 -13.99 -3.01 -2.55
C ILE A 255 -13.93 -2.49 -1.12
N VAL A 256 -13.98 -1.18 -0.89
CA VAL A 256 -14.07 -0.60 0.47
C VAL A 256 -15.27 -1.14 1.23
N LYS A 257 -16.42 -1.20 0.55
CA LYS A 257 -17.68 -1.65 1.17
C LYS A 257 -17.72 -3.16 1.45
N ASN A 258 -17.16 -3.99 0.56
CA ASN A 258 -17.43 -5.41 0.56
C ASN A 258 -16.21 -6.28 0.89
N GLU A 259 -14.99 -5.78 0.70
CA GLU A 259 -13.79 -6.60 0.70
C GLU A 259 -12.78 -6.25 1.79
N ILE A 260 -12.67 -4.97 2.20
CA ILE A 260 -11.62 -4.53 3.09
C ILE A 260 -11.95 -4.88 4.54
N PHE A 261 -11.01 -5.58 5.19
CA PHE A 261 -11.10 -5.96 6.60
C PHE A 261 -10.95 -4.75 7.51
N VAL A 262 -11.35 -4.91 8.77
CA VAL A 262 -11.22 -3.85 9.79
C VAL A 262 -9.79 -3.33 9.92
N THR A 263 -8.78 -4.15 9.64
CA THR A 263 -7.34 -3.81 9.70
C THR A 263 -6.77 -3.22 8.40
N GLY A 264 -7.61 -2.95 7.40
CA GLY A 264 -7.15 -2.39 6.12
C GLY A 264 -6.45 -3.38 5.20
N THR A 265 -6.51 -4.68 5.49
CA THR A 265 -6.08 -5.76 4.60
C THR A 265 -7.28 -6.33 3.84
N ALA A 266 -7.04 -7.25 2.94
CA ALA A 266 -8.06 -8.01 2.25
C ALA A 266 -7.51 -9.29 1.64
N GLY A 267 -8.42 -10.09 1.07
CA GLY A 267 -8.11 -11.31 0.35
C GLY A 267 -8.33 -12.58 1.17
N GLY A 268 -8.86 -13.57 0.48
CA GLY A 268 -9.18 -14.89 1.02
C GLY A 268 -9.56 -15.84 -0.09
N LYS A 269 -10.44 -16.81 0.20
CA LYS A 269 -11.03 -17.81 -0.68
C LYS A 269 -10.17 -19.05 -0.96
N ASP A 270 -8.85 -18.92 -0.89
CA ASP A 270 -7.92 -20.04 -1.08
C ASP A 270 -6.80 -20.01 -0.03
N ASP A 271 -5.90 -20.98 -0.10
CA ASP A 271 -4.75 -21.08 0.80
C ASP A 271 -3.77 -19.90 0.73
N CYS A 272 -3.87 -19.09 -0.33
CA CYS A 272 -2.99 -17.96 -0.57
C CYS A 272 -3.62 -16.62 -0.17
N GLY A 273 -4.95 -16.54 -0.02
CA GLY A 273 -5.63 -15.31 0.39
C GLY A 273 -5.69 -14.21 -0.66
N GLU A 274 -5.62 -14.55 -1.96
CA GLU A 274 -5.35 -13.59 -3.03
C GLU A 274 -6.60 -13.10 -3.79
N TYR A 275 -7.80 -13.56 -3.41
CA TYR A 275 -9.05 -13.28 -4.14
C TYR A 275 -10.02 -12.41 -3.35
N TRP A 276 -10.83 -11.61 -4.06
CA TRP A 276 -12.02 -11.00 -3.50
C TRP A 276 -13.06 -12.07 -3.17
N PHE A 277 -13.76 -11.97 -2.03
CA PHE A 277 -14.65 -13.06 -1.54
C PHE A 277 -15.73 -12.60 -0.57
N ASP A 278 -16.21 -11.36 -0.66
CA ASP A 278 -17.03 -10.69 0.36
C ASP A 278 -16.28 -10.60 1.72
N GLY A 279 -15.06 -10.09 1.67
CA GLY A 279 -14.13 -10.11 2.79
C GLY A 279 -14.65 -9.47 4.07
N VAL A 280 -15.45 -8.40 4.00
CA VAL A 280 -16.05 -7.76 5.17
C VAL A 280 -16.92 -8.73 5.97
N LYS A 281 -17.68 -9.60 5.30
CA LYS A 281 -18.49 -10.64 5.95
C LYS A 281 -17.65 -11.80 6.47
N ASN A 282 -16.64 -12.18 5.69
CA ASN A 282 -15.89 -13.43 5.88
C ASN A 282 -14.59 -13.26 6.66
N GLN A 283 -14.19 -12.03 7.03
CA GLN A 283 -12.95 -11.77 7.77
C GLN A 283 -12.88 -12.43 9.15
N VAL A 284 -14.03 -12.82 9.71
CA VAL A 284 -14.15 -13.53 11.01
C VAL A 284 -14.33 -15.03 10.85
N SER A 285 -14.30 -15.55 9.62
CA SER A 285 -14.51 -16.97 9.36
C SER A 285 -13.42 -17.84 9.99
N ALA A 286 -13.83 -18.98 10.53
CA ALA A 286 -12.92 -20.01 11.02
C ALA A 286 -12.46 -20.98 9.91
N ASP A 287 -12.99 -20.85 8.70
CA ASP A 287 -12.63 -21.73 7.60
C ASP A 287 -11.22 -21.42 7.08
N PRO A 288 -10.39 -22.45 6.86
CA PRO A 288 -9.08 -22.25 6.23
C PRO A 288 -9.23 -21.59 4.85
N GLY A 289 -8.37 -20.61 4.54
CA GLY A 289 -8.44 -19.87 3.29
C GLY A 289 -9.39 -18.66 3.32
N CYS A 290 -10.27 -18.55 4.32
CA CYS A 290 -11.08 -17.36 4.53
C CYS A 290 -10.43 -16.46 5.58
N GLY A 291 -10.57 -15.13 5.41
CA GLY A 291 -10.07 -14.15 6.39
C GLY A 291 -8.55 -14.10 6.55
N LEU A 292 -7.78 -14.52 5.55
CA LEU A 292 -6.32 -14.54 5.62
C LEU A 292 -5.71 -13.13 5.58
N GLY A 293 -6.20 -12.25 4.71
CA GLY A 293 -5.66 -10.91 4.53
C GLY A 293 -4.22 -10.92 4.01
N GLU A 294 -4.01 -10.97 2.70
CA GLU A 294 -2.68 -11.09 2.11
C GLU A 294 -1.92 -9.77 2.13
N THR A 295 -0.63 -9.79 2.50
CA THR A 295 0.22 -8.59 2.50
C THR A 295 0.38 -8.00 1.09
N CYS A 296 0.50 -8.82 0.03
CA CYS A 296 0.57 -8.30 -1.34
C CYS A 296 -0.72 -7.58 -1.75
N VAL A 297 -1.89 -8.12 -1.39
CA VAL A 297 -3.18 -7.46 -1.63
C VAL A 297 -3.25 -6.14 -0.86
N THR A 298 -2.82 -6.11 0.41
CA THR A 298 -2.76 -4.89 1.22
C THR A 298 -1.94 -3.80 0.54
N VAL A 299 -0.72 -4.11 0.08
CA VAL A 299 0.15 -3.13 -0.59
C VAL A 299 -0.43 -2.66 -1.91
N THR A 300 -1.01 -3.57 -2.69
CA THR A 300 -1.66 -3.22 -3.96
C THR A 300 -2.89 -2.35 -3.74
N TYR A 301 -3.65 -2.62 -2.68
CA TYR A 301 -4.76 -1.77 -2.27
C TYR A 301 -4.30 -0.36 -1.91
N MET A 302 -3.22 -0.21 -1.13
CA MET A 302 -2.65 1.12 -0.81
C MET A 302 -2.22 1.87 -2.08
N ARG A 303 -1.64 1.19 -3.07
CA ARG A 303 -1.31 1.78 -4.38
C ARG A 303 -2.57 2.19 -5.14
N PHE A 304 -3.60 1.37 -5.09
CA PHE A 304 -4.89 1.70 -5.71
C PHE A 304 -5.57 2.88 -5.01
N CYS A 305 -5.47 3.02 -3.69
CA CYS A 305 -5.91 4.22 -2.97
C CYS A 305 -5.23 5.49 -3.53
N GLU A 306 -3.94 5.46 -3.79
CA GLU A 306 -3.22 6.59 -4.42
C GLU A 306 -3.73 6.88 -5.83
N ALA A 307 -3.96 5.83 -6.64
CA ALA A 307 -4.51 5.99 -7.98
C ALA A 307 -5.89 6.64 -7.98
N VAL A 308 -6.73 6.34 -6.98
CA VAL A 308 -8.05 6.97 -6.78
C VAL A 308 -7.90 8.41 -6.28
N ALA A 309 -7.03 8.66 -5.30
CA ALA A 309 -6.76 10.02 -4.79
C ALA A 309 -6.30 10.97 -5.92
N ALA A 310 -5.58 10.45 -6.90
CA ALA A 310 -5.13 11.23 -8.06
C ALA A 310 -6.26 11.64 -9.04
N LEU A 311 -7.47 11.08 -8.89
CA LEU A 311 -8.63 11.41 -9.76
C LEU A 311 -9.37 12.66 -9.32
N ASN A 312 -9.36 12.96 -8.03
CA ASN A 312 -10.13 14.05 -7.43
C ASN A 312 -9.25 14.86 -6.50
N GLU A 313 -9.13 16.15 -6.77
CA GLU A 313 -8.40 17.05 -5.89
C GLU A 313 -9.09 17.11 -4.51
N TYR A 314 -8.31 16.90 -3.47
CA TYR A 314 -8.76 16.95 -2.07
C TYR A 314 -9.84 15.92 -1.67
N ASP A 315 -9.96 14.79 -2.38
CA ASP A 315 -10.65 13.63 -1.84
C ASP A 315 -9.71 12.90 -0.87
N GLN A 316 -10.01 13.00 0.43
CA GLN A 316 -9.16 12.40 1.46
C GLN A 316 -9.52 10.94 1.77
N SER A 317 -10.66 10.44 1.28
CA SER A 317 -11.14 9.09 1.62
C SER A 317 -10.16 7.97 1.27
N PRO A 318 -9.41 8.01 0.12
CA PRO A 318 -8.39 7.01 -0.13
C PRO A 318 -7.23 7.04 0.86
N PHE A 319 -6.93 8.18 1.46
CA PHE A 319 -5.89 8.28 2.49
C PHE A 319 -6.36 7.79 3.86
N ASP A 320 -7.67 7.84 4.18
CA ASP A 320 -8.22 7.16 5.35
C ASP A 320 -8.02 5.64 5.25
N GLU A 321 -8.26 5.08 4.06
CA GLU A 321 -8.05 3.66 3.78
C GLU A 321 -6.56 3.28 3.81
N MET A 322 -5.69 4.09 3.20
CA MET A 322 -4.24 3.87 3.24
C MET A 322 -3.70 3.94 4.67
N GLU A 323 -4.17 4.88 5.49
CA GLU A 323 -3.80 5.00 6.90
C GLU A 323 -4.21 3.76 7.69
N ASN A 324 -5.45 3.27 7.48
CA ASN A 324 -5.93 2.04 8.11
C ASN A 324 -5.04 0.84 7.76
N SER A 325 -4.69 0.68 6.48
CA SER A 325 -3.79 -0.38 6.01
C SER A 325 -2.40 -0.26 6.63
N LEU A 326 -1.83 0.94 6.63
CA LEU A 326 -0.46 1.22 7.04
C LEU A 326 -0.23 0.93 8.52
N TYR A 327 -1.08 1.50 9.41
CA TYR A 327 -0.88 1.38 10.86
C TYR A 327 -1.33 0.05 11.46
N ASN A 328 -2.12 -0.73 10.74
CA ASN A 328 -2.59 -2.03 11.24
C ASN A 328 -1.94 -3.19 10.47
N ALA A 329 -2.55 -3.60 9.35
CA ALA A 329 -2.12 -4.80 8.64
C ALA A 329 -0.66 -4.73 8.17
N LEU A 330 -0.23 -3.61 7.59
CA LEU A 330 1.10 -3.52 7.02
C LEU A 330 2.20 -3.49 8.09
N LEU A 331 2.10 -2.62 9.10
CA LEU A 331 3.05 -2.63 10.22
C LEU A 331 3.00 -3.95 10.99
N GLY A 332 1.82 -4.57 11.12
CA GLY A 332 1.64 -5.89 11.73
C GLY A 332 2.25 -7.04 10.92
N ALA A 333 2.41 -6.87 9.62
CA ALA A 333 3.04 -7.86 8.76
C ALA A 333 4.56 -7.89 8.90
N MET A 334 5.19 -6.81 9.35
CA MET A 334 6.64 -6.74 9.54
C MET A 334 7.02 -7.34 10.90
N ASN A 335 8.00 -8.23 10.92
CA ASN A 335 8.51 -8.78 12.17
C ASN A 335 9.29 -7.73 12.99
N PRO A 336 9.47 -7.94 14.31
CA PRO A 336 10.16 -6.97 15.17
C PRO A 336 11.61 -6.64 14.77
N SER A 337 12.33 -7.56 14.11
CA SER A 337 13.68 -7.30 13.57
C SER A 337 13.69 -6.50 12.28
N GLY A 338 12.56 -6.40 11.56
CA GLY A 338 12.43 -5.60 10.35
C GLY A 338 12.99 -6.24 9.08
N ASP A 339 13.34 -7.52 9.14
CA ASP A 339 13.93 -8.26 8.01
C ASP A 339 12.96 -9.20 7.31
N ARG A 340 11.78 -9.47 7.91
CA ARG A 340 10.78 -10.42 7.38
C ARG A 340 9.38 -9.83 7.38
N TRP A 341 8.56 -10.36 6.48
CA TRP A 341 7.17 -10.00 6.30
C TRP A 341 6.31 -11.25 6.25
N THR A 342 5.15 -11.21 6.92
CA THR A 342 4.19 -12.32 6.85
C THR A 342 3.40 -12.28 5.55
N HIS A 343 2.92 -13.45 5.13
CA HIS A 343 1.96 -13.54 4.03
C HIS A 343 0.54 -13.16 4.50
N ALA A 344 0.12 -13.67 5.67
CA ALA A 344 -1.23 -13.52 6.19
C ALA A 344 -1.33 -12.50 7.33
N ASN A 345 -2.44 -11.73 7.33
CA ASN A 345 -2.82 -10.74 8.34
C ASN A 345 -4.23 -11.04 8.88
N PRO A 346 -4.43 -12.14 9.62
CA PRO A 346 -5.77 -12.58 10.02
C PRO A 346 -6.41 -11.66 11.07
N THR A 347 -7.73 -11.73 11.12
CA THR A 347 -8.57 -11.00 12.08
C THR A 347 -9.45 -11.96 12.90
N PRO A 348 -8.86 -12.81 13.77
CA PRO A 348 -9.60 -13.90 14.41
C PRO A 348 -10.66 -13.40 15.40
N LEU A 349 -11.80 -14.12 15.43
CA LEU A 349 -12.89 -13.95 16.40
C LEU A 349 -12.55 -14.57 17.76
N THR A 350 -11.86 -15.71 17.75
CA THR A 350 -11.45 -16.43 18.95
C THR A 350 -9.93 -16.49 19.05
N GLY A 351 -9.40 -16.68 20.26
CA GLY A 351 -7.97 -16.82 20.50
C GLY A 351 -7.25 -17.94 19.71
N GLY A 352 -7.97 -18.71 18.93
CA GLY A 352 -7.43 -19.75 18.05
C GLY A 352 -7.46 -19.43 16.57
N GLY A 353 -7.74 -18.18 16.18
CA GLY A 353 -7.93 -17.78 14.77
C GLY A 353 -6.79 -18.11 13.83
N TRP A 354 -5.59 -18.23 14.33
CA TRP A 354 -4.44 -18.72 13.53
C TRP A 354 -4.53 -20.23 13.19
N LYS A 355 -5.41 -20.96 13.81
CA LYS A 355 -5.72 -22.33 13.36
C LYS A 355 -6.37 -22.34 11.98
N ALA A 356 -6.96 -21.21 11.57
CA ALA A 356 -7.54 -21.04 10.25
C ALA A 356 -6.49 -20.70 9.17
N SER A 357 -5.29 -20.22 9.56
CA SER A 357 -4.20 -19.99 8.60
C SER A 357 -3.45 -21.30 8.36
N PRO A 358 -3.12 -21.64 7.11
CA PRO A 358 -2.29 -22.81 6.83
C PRO A 358 -0.99 -22.78 7.64
N PRO A 359 -0.58 -23.90 8.25
CA PRO A 359 0.63 -23.98 9.08
C PRO A 359 1.89 -23.45 8.38
N ASP A 360 1.96 -23.57 7.06
CA ASP A 360 3.08 -23.12 6.24
C ASP A 360 3.19 -21.59 6.19
N GLN A 361 2.06 -20.88 6.17
CA GLN A 361 2.05 -19.42 6.14
C GLN A 361 2.41 -18.83 7.50
N ILE A 362 2.01 -19.48 8.59
CA ILE A 362 2.45 -19.15 9.95
C ILE A 362 3.96 -19.40 10.07
N LYS A 363 4.45 -20.54 9.57
CA LYS A 363 5.87 -20.88 9.55
C LYS A 363 6.69 -19.89 8.75
N ARG A 364 6.17 -19.33 7.65
CA ARG A 364 6.86 -18.34 6.83
C ARG A 364 7.30 -17.10 7.60
N TRP A 365 6.57 -16.70 8.63
CA TRP A 365 6.93 -15.53 9.42
C TRP A 365 7.95 -15.84 10.53
N PHE A 366 7.78 -16.95 11.26
CA PHE A 366 8.57 -17.24 12.46
C PHE A 366 9.74 -18.21 12.25
N ASN A 367 9.59 -19.22 11.41
CA ASN A 367 10.45 -20.42 11.44
C ASN A 367 11.11 -20.80 10.11
N THR A 368 10.85 -20.11 9.01
CA THR A 368 11.52 -20.46 7.75
C THR A 368 12.81 -19.67 7.58
N PRO A 369 13.86 -20.29 7.03
CA PRO A 369 15.01 -19.56 6.53
C PRO A 369 14.52 -18.44 5.59
N PHE A 370 15.27 -17.34 5.58
CA PHE A 370 15.00 -16.24 4.66
C PHE A 370 14.87 -16.79 3.24
N ASP A 371 13.69 -16.66 2.65
CA ASP A 371 13.44 -16.98 1.25
C ASP A 371 13.20 -15.69 0.48
N GLU A 372 14.13 -15.35 -0.40
CA GLU A 372 14.05 -14.15 -1.24
C GLU A 372 12.98 -14.28 -2.32
N HIS A 373 12.45 -15.48 -2.51
CA HIS A 373 11.41 -15.82 -3.48
C HIS A 373 10.01 -15.93 -2.85
N ASP A 374 9.73 -15.16 -1.81
CA ASP A 374 8.38 -15.00 -1.27
C ASP A 374 7.79 -13.66 -1.70
N CYS A 375 6.60 -13.69 -2.31
CA CYS A 375 5.94 -12.50 -2.88
C CYS A 375 5.68 -11.41 -1.82
N CYS A 376 5.15 -11.78 -0.64
CA CYS A 376 4.82 -10.84 0.42
C CYS A 376 6.06 -10.28 1.12
N ARG A 377 7.12 -11.08 1.24
CA ARG A 377 8.42 -10.59 1.74
C ARG A 377 9.06 -9.57 0.82
N ALA A 378 8.85 -9.71 -0.49
CA ALA A 378 9.33 -8.76 -1.48
C ALA A 378 8.45 -7.50 -1.54
N GLN A 379 7.13 -7.65 -1.35
CA GLN A 379 6.16 -6.56 -1.52
C GLN A 379 6.00 -5.70 -0.25
N GLY A 380 6.06 -6.29 0.94
CA GLY A 380 5.86 -5.58 2.21
C GLY A 380 6.75 -4.35 2.37
N PRO A 381 8.07 -4.42 2.09
CA PRO A 381 8.95 -3.26 2.11
C PRO A 381 8.51 -2.12 1.19
N GLU A 382 7.96 -2.44 0.00
CA GLU A 382 7.40 -1.42 -0.89
C GLU A 382 6.21 -0.72 -0.26
N GLY A 383 5.29 -1.48 0.37
CA GLY A 383 4.14 -0.91 1.06
C GLY A 383 4.53 0.07 2.17
N LEU A 384 5.53 -0.29 2.98
CA LEU A 384 6.04 0.58 4.05
C LEU A 384 6.64 1.88 3.50
N ALA A 385 7.52 1.79 2.50
CA ALA A 385 8.11 2.97 1.88
C ALA A 385 7.06 3.80 1.14
N PHE A 386 6.05 3.15 0.54
CA PHE A 386 4.95 3.82 -0.15
C PHE A 386 4.05 4.59 0.82
N GLY A 387 3.64 3.98 1.92
CA GLY A 387 2.88 4.68 2.97
C GLY A 387 3.67 5.85 3.56
N ALA A 388 4.95 5.66 3.84
CA ALA A 388 5.85 6.71 4.32
C ALA A 388 5.95 7.88 3.33
N ALA A 389 6.07 7.62 2.02
CA ALA A 389 6.16 8.65 0.99
C ALA A 389 4.88 9.48 0.86
N HIS A 390 3.73 8.92 1.25
CA HIS A 390 2.43 9.60 1.19
C HIS A 390 2.06 10.32 2.47
N ALA A 391 2.89 10.26 3.52
CA ALA A 391 2.65 11.00 4.75
C ALA A 391 2.63 12.52 4.50
N VAL A 392 3.59 13.02 3.72
CA VAL A 392 3.73 14.43 3.38
C VAL A 392 4.02 14.57 1.89
N LEU A 393 3.15 15.23 1.16
CA LEU A 393 3.22 15.38 -0.28
C LEU A 393 3.46 16.83 -0.70
N LYS A 394 4.20 17.01 -1.79
CA LYS A 394 4.49 18.31 -2.38
C LYS A 394 3.34 18.76 -3.28
N LEU A 395 2.80 19.93 -3.02
CA LEU A 395 1.93 20.65 -3.93
C LEU A 395 2.75 21.64 -4.77
N ARG A 396 2.18 22.12 -5.87
CA ARG A 396 2.81 23.15 -6.70
C ARG A 396 3.20 24.39 -5.89
N ASP A 397 2.36 24.78 -4.93
CA ASP A 397 2.46 26.00 -4.13
C ASP A 397 2.45 25.74 -2.62
N GLY A 398 2.69 24.50 -2.18
CA GLY A 398 2.63 24.16 -0.76
C GLY A 398 2.88 22.71 -0.41
N VAL A 399 2.28 22.29 0.69
CA VAL A 399 2.46 21.00 1.34
C VAL A 399 1.10 20.39 1.66
N MET A 400 0.93 19.09 1.41
CA MET A 400 -0.22 18.31 1.86
C MET A 400 0.23 17.29 2.90
N ILE A 401 -0.40 17.30 4.07
CA ILE A 401 -0.09 16.41 5.19
C ILE A 401 -1.25 15.42 5.34
N ASN A 402 -0.97 14.15 5.08
CA ASN A 402 -1.94 13.05 5.16
C ASN A 402 -1.80 12.24 6.45
N PHE A 403 -0.55 11.97 6.90
CA PHE A 403 -0.28 11.25 8.15
C PHE A 403 0.62 12.12 9.01
N TYR A 404 0.22 12.30 10.27
CA TYR A 404 0.86 13.25 11.19
C TYR A 404 2.01 12.57 11.97
N GLU A 405 2.90 11.91 11.23
CA GLU A 405 4.15 11.38 11.79
C GLU A 405 5.03 12.53 12.34
N ASP A 406 5.91 12.21 13.28
CA ASP A 406 7.01 13.10 13.61
C ASP A 406 7.90 13.27 12.37
N PHE A 407 7.94 14.48 11.83
CA PHE A 407 8.70 14.78 10.62
C PHE A 407 9.29 16.19 10.61
N LEU A 408 10.36 16.35 9.85
CA LEU A 408 10.93 17.62 9.47
C LEU A 408 11.04 17.70 7.95
N LEU A 409 10.39 18.69 7.37
CA LEU A 409 10.48 19.03 5.96
C LEU A 409 11.30 20.29 5.76
N HIS A 410 12.32 20.22 4.90
CA HIS A 410 13.00 21.38 4.34
C HIS A 410 12.71 21.50 2.86
N ASP A 411 12.17 22.62 2.40
CA ASP A 411 11.90 22.84 0.98
C ASP A 411 12.32 24.24 0.55
N THR A 412 12.42 24.41 -0.75
CA THR A 412 12.74 25.68 -1.38
C THR A 412 11.68 25.99 -2.42
N THR A 413 11.17 27.22 -2.41
CA THR A 413 10.20 27.69 -3.39
C THR A 413 10.81 27.75 -4.79
N ALA A 414 9.99 27.86 -5.83
CA ALA A 414 10.46 28.09 -7.19
C ALA A 414 11.26 29.40 -7.33
N SER A 415 11.04 30.38 -6.45
CA SER A 415 11.77 31.67 -6.39
C SER A 415 12.99 31.63 -5.47
N GLY A 416 13.33 30.46 -4.90
CA GLY A 416 14.56 30.25 -4.12
C GLY A 416 14.43 30.51 -2.62
N GLU A 417 13.24 30.81 -2.09
CA GLU A 417 13.04 30.99 -0.66
C GLU A 417 13.00 29.64 0.07
N LYS A 418 13.76 29.56 1.18
CA LYS A 418 13.80 28.39 2.04
C LYS A 418 12.77 28.48 3.16
N TYR A 419 12.13 27.37 3.44
CA TYR A 419 11.21 27.21 4.56
C TYR A 419 11.29 25.78 5.12
N SER A 420 10.79 25.59 6.34
CA SER A 420 10.57 24.26 6.90
C SER A 420 9.18 24.14 7.51
N VAL A 421 8.70 22.89 7.52
CA VAL A 421 7.50 22.47 8.25
C VAL A 421 7.88 21.32 9.15
N GLU A 422 7.56 21.45 10.43
CA GLU A 422 7.92 20.46 11.44
C GLU A 422 6.68 20.00 12.21
N VAL A 423 6.57 18.70 12.46
CA VAL A 423 5.62 18.08 13.38
C VAL A 423 6.42 17.19 14.31
N SER A 424 6.21 17.34 15.63
CA SER A 424 6.91 16.57 16.65
C SER A 424 5.91 15.98 17.64
N GLU A 425 5.28 14.86 17.26
CA GLU A 425 4.24 14.22 18.07
C GLU A 425 4.20 12.71 17.89
N ASP A 426 3.71 11.98 18.87
CA ASP A 426 3.56 10.52 18.82
C ASP A 426 2.23 10.10 18.17
N TYR A 427 2.02 10.47 16.91
CA TYR A 427 0.88 10.01 16.14
C TYR A 427 1.04 8.54 15.74
N PRO A 428 -0.01 7.72 15.73
CA PRO A 428 -1.41 8.01 16.07
C PRO A 428 -1.78 7.75 17.54
N ALA A 429 -0.81 7.50 18.42
CA ALA A 429 -1.08 7.28 19.85
C ALA A 429 -1.58 8.56 20.53
N SER A 430 -0.96 9.71 20.24
CA SER A 430 -1.45 11.02 20.61
C SER A 430 -2.42 11.55 19.55
N GLY A 431 -3.54 12.11 19.99
CA GLY A 431 -4.45 12.85 19.11
C GLY A 431 -4.08 14.33 18.97
N LYS A 432 -3.05 14.80 19.69
CA LYS A 432 -2.62 16.19 19.68
C LYS A 432 -1.43 16.36 18.76
N ILE A 433 -1.53 17.31 17.85
CA ILE A 433 -0.51 17.62 16.86
C ILE A 433 -0.17 19.11 16.96
N GLU A 434 1.10 19.41 16.97
CA GLU A 434 1.59 20.78 16.81
C GLU A 434 2.52 20.84 15.59
N LEU A 435 2.16 21.72 14.65
CA LEU A 435 2.90 21.98 13.44
C LEU A 435 3.50 23.36 13.51
N PHE A 436 4.79 23.49 13.21
CA PHE A 436 5.50 24.74 13.12
C PHE A 436 5.94 25.03 11.67
N PHE A 437 5.73 26.28 11.27
CA PHE A 437 6.27 26.82 10.02
C PHE A 437 7.40 27.78 10.32
N ASN A 438 8.57 27.57 9.67
CA ASN A 438 9.71 28.46 9.84
C ASN A 438 10.20 28.93 8.48
N SER A 439 10.57 30.22 8.39
CA SER A 439 11.09 30.82 7.16
C SER A 439 11.85 32.09 7.46
N THR A 440 12.78 32.44 6.59
CA THR A 440 13.59 33.67 6.75
C THR A 440 12.81 34.97 6.46
N ARG A 441 11.67 34.85 5.79
CA ARG A 441 10.76 35.96 5.47
C ARG A 441 9.33 35.42 5.26
N PRO A 442 8.30 36.28 5.38
CA PRO A 442 6.93 35.84 5.11
C PRO A 442 6.75 35.28 3.70
N LEU A 443 6.09 34.13 3.58
CA LEU A 443 5.89 33.39 2.32
C LEU A 443 4.44 33.04 2.10
N MET A 444 3.90 33.31 0.91
CA MET A 444 2.61 32.78 0.50
C MET A 444 2.74 31.27 0.27
N ARG A 445 2.04 30.47 1.07
CA ARG A 445 2.05 29.01 0.98
C ARG A 445 0.68 28.44 1.28
N LYS A 446 0.41 27.29 0.65
CA LYS A 446 -0.74 26.44 0.94
C LYS A 446 -0.31 25.26 1.81
N ILE A 447 -0.88 25.13 3.00
CA ILE A 447 -0.75 23.94 3.84
C ILE A 447 -2.11 23.26 3.89
N VAL A 448 -2.16 22.02 3.41
CA VAL A 448 -3.37 21.20 3.30
C VAL A 448 -3.28 20.09 4.35
N LEU A 449 -4.22 20.09 5.29
CA LEU A 449 -4.23 19.22 6.45
C LEU A 449 -5.39 18.24 6.34
N ARG A 450 -5.13 16.94 6.31
CA ARG A 450 -6.18 15.92 6.31
C ARG A 450 -6.83 15.86 7.70
N ILE A 451 -8.16 16.00 7.75
CA ILE A 451 -8.93 15.72 8.95
C ILE A 451 -9.58 14.35 8.77
N PRO A 452 -9.05 13.28 9.40
CA PRO A 452 -9.53 11.92 9.18
C PRO A 452 -11.04 11.78 9.46
N ALA A 453 -11.70 10.86 8.75
CA ALA A 453 -13.15 10.64 8.94
C ALA A 453 -13.49 10.17 10.37
N TRP A 454 -12.56 9.50 11.06
CA TRP A 454 -12.75 9.08 12.46
C TRP A 454 -12.68 10.23 13.48
N ALA A 455 -12.14 11.41 13.11
CA ALA A 455 -11.90 12.55 14.01
C ALA A 455 -13.10 13.52 14.06
N GLU A 456 -14.29 13.03 14.40
CA GLU A 456 -15.56 13.77 14.36
C GLU A 456 -15.58 15.04 15.26
N ASN A 457 -14.79 15.04 16.33
CA ASN A 457 -14.72 16.14 17.30
C ASN A 457 -13.39 16.91 17.22
N CYS A 458 -12.76 16.91 16.05
CA CYS A 458 -11.49 17.59 15.84
C CYS A 458 -11.58 19.08 16.11
N GLU A 459 -10.60 19.61 16.83
CA GLU A 459 -10.38 21.04 17.02
C GLU A 459 -9.07 21.44 16.35
N LEU A 460 -9.07 22.58 15.66
CA LEU A 460 -7.89 23.13 15.02
C LEU A 460 -7.78 24.62 15.34
N SER A 461 -6.57 25.06 15.67
CA SER A 461 -6.27 26.49 15.81
C SER A 461 -4.99 26.85 15.06
N LEU A 462 -4.95 28.06 14.51
CA LEU A 462 -3.80 28.69 13.86
C LEU A 462 -3.38 29.91 14.71
N ASN A 463 -2.18 29.89 15.26
CA ASN A 463 -1.66 30.95 16.15
C ASN A 463 -2.62 31.27 17.31
N GLY A 464 -3.35 30.25 17.81
CA GLY A 464 -4.34 30.38 18.89
C GLY A 464 -5.75 30.79 18.43
N GLU A 465 -5.97 31.11 17.17
CA GLU A 465 -7.30 31.37 16.61
C GLU A 465 -7.95 30.08 16.10
N ASN A 466 -9.18 29.79 16.53
CA ASN A 466 -9.88 28.59 16.12
C ASN A 466 -10.31 28.64 14.65
N ILE A 467 -10.05 27.56 13.94
CA ILE A 467 -10.45 27.33 12.54
C ILE A 467 -11.49 26.21 12.50
N ALA A 468 -12.62 26.46 11.83
CA ALA A 468 -13.64 25.43 11.65
C ALA A 468 -13.14 24.33 10.71
N VAL A 469 -13.24 23.08 11.16
CA VAL A 469 -12.83 21.88 10.39
C VAL A 469 -13.92 20.83 10.40
N HIS A 470 -13.89 19.93 9.43
CA HIS A 470 -14.86 18.85 9.31
C HIS A 470 -14.13 17.52 9.11
N ALA A 471 -14.51 16.51 9.90
CA ALA A 471 -14.04 15.13 9.71
C ALA A 471 -14.32 14.64 8.27
N GLY A 472 -13.39 13.91 7.69
CA GLY A 472 -13.51 13.43 6.32
C GLY A 472 -13.24 14.50 5.25
N LYS A 473 -12.63 15.65 5.62
CA LYS A 473 -12.29 16.73 4.68
C LYS A 473 -10.87 17.23 4.91
N TYR A 474 -10.30 17.85 3.90
CA TYR A 474 -9.07 18.63 4.07
C TYR A 474 -9.38 20.02 4.61
N CYS A 475 -8.57 20.48 5.57
CA CYS A 475 -8.46 21.89 5.95
C CYS A 475 -7.39 22.54 5.08
N ILE A 476 -7.76 23.55 4.29
CA ILE A 476 -6.84 24.24 3.37
C ILE A 476 -6.50 25.60 3.95
N LEU A 477 -5.23 25.79 4.33
CA LEU A 477 -4.69 27.04 4.87
C LEU A 477 -3.80 27.70 3.83
N GLU A 478 -4.38 28.56 3.00
CA GLU A 478 -3.66 29.32 1.96
C GLU A 478 -3.52 30.76 2.43
N ARG A 479 -2.30 31.12 2.83
CA ARG A 479 -2.00 32.42 3.42
C ARG A 479 -0.51 32.78 3.31
N ILE A 480 -0.18 34.02 3.73
CA ILE A 480 1.20 34.40 4.01
C ILE A 480 1.55 33.83 5.39
N TRP A 481 2.55 32.93 5.41
CA TRP A 481 3.12 32.32 6.60
C TRP A 481 4.36 33.08 7.03
N SER A 482 4.51 33.28 8.34
CA SER A 482 5.65 33.92 8.98
C SER A 482 6.43 32.92 9.83
N ASP A 483 7.67 33.25 10.14
CA ASP A 483 8.52 32.48 11.04
C ASP A 483 7.83 32.27 12.40
N GLY A 484 7.76 31.03 12.89
CA GLY A 484 7.12 30.66 14.13
C GLY A 484 5.58 30.52 14.08
N ASP A 485 4.95 30.70 12.91
CA ASP A 485 3.53 30.38 12.79
C ASP A 485 3.28 28.92 13.16
N SER A 486 2.22 28.64 13.94
CA SER A 486 1.90 27.30 14.41
C SER A 486 0.45 26.92 14.20
N VAL A 487 0.23 25.64 13.90
CA VAL A 487 -1.09 25.01 13.85
C VAL A 487 -1.17 23.95 14.92
N LYS A 488 -2.21 24.02 15.77
CA LYS A 488 -2.51 22.98 16.76
C LYS A 488 -3.77 22.24 16.35
N ILE A 489 -3.70 20.92 16.38
CA ILE A 489 -4.82 20.02 16.06
C ILE A 489 -5.02 19.10 17.25
N ASP A 490 -6.25 18.95 17.71
CA ASP A 490 -6.66 17.93 18.66
C ASP A 490 -7.74 17.05 18.01
N PHE A 491 -7.36 15.87 17.57
CA PHE A 491 -8.26 14.91 16.93
C PHE A 491 -9.24 14.25 17.90
N LYS A 492 -8.95 14.24 19.20
CA LYS A 492 -9.75 13.63 20.27
C LYS A 492 -10.15 12.18 19.98
N PRO A 493 -9.18 11.29 19.69
CA PRO A 493 -9.47 9.90 19.38
C PRO A 493 -10.18 9.22 20.56
N LYS A 494 -11.14 8.34 20.23
CA LYS A 494 -11.88 7.55 21.22
C LYS A 494 -11.95 6.11 20.75
N VAL A 495 -12.12 5.18 21.68
CA VAL A 495 -12.43 3.79 21.35
C VAL A 495 -13.84 3.73 20.78
N LYS A 496 -13.96 3.16 19.58
CA LYS A 496 -15.21 2.95 18.85
C LYS A 496 -15.42 1.46 18.58
N VAL A 497 -16.67 1.05 18.61
CA VAL A 497 -17.12 -0.29 18.24
C VAL A 497 -17.36 -0.34 16.74
N ILE A 498 -16.79 -1.33 16.09
CA ILE A 498 -16.96 -1.61 14.66
C ILE A 498 -17.60 -2.99 14.53
N ARG A 499 -18.75 -3.07 13.86
CA ARG A 499 -19.42 -4.34 13.59
C ARG A 499 -19.26 -4.73 12.11
N PRO A 500 -18.80 -5.94 11.81
CA PRO A 500 -18.82 -6.44 10.44
C PRO A 500 -20.24 -6.49 9.88
N ALA A 501 -20.38 -6.39 8.57
CA ALA A 501 -21.68 -6.50 7.93
C ALA A 501 -22.36 -7.86 8.26
N ASP A 502 -23.66 -7.82 8.51
CA ASP A 502 -24.51 -8.99 8.80
C ASP A 502 -24.14 -9.76 10.10
N THR A 503 -23.42 -9.12 11.04
CA THR A 503 -23.08 -9.70 12.34
C THR A 503 -23.52 -8.76 13.47
N GLU A 504 -24.62 -9.09 14.19
CA GLU A 504 -25.09 -8.27 15.29
C GLU A 504 -24.30 -8.47 16.58
N ASP A 505 -23.87 -9.71 16.83
CA ASP A 505 -23.23 -10.12 18.07
C ASP A 505 -21.69 -10.09 18.03
N VAL A 506 -21.09 -9.71 16.89
CA VAL A 506 -19.62 -9.65 16.70
C VAL A 506 -19.16 -8.22 16.51
N PHE A 507 -18.08 -7.85 17.20
CA PHE A 507 -17.51 -6.52 17.09
C PHE A 507 -15.97 -6.51 17.18
N ALA A 508 -15.36 -5.50 16.59
CA ALA A 508 -13.98 -5.10 16.81
C ALA A 508 -13.93 -3.71 17.46
N LEU A 509 -12.78 -3.33 17.97
CA LEU A 509 -12.56 -2.03 18.61
C LEU A 509 -11.49 -1.25 17.85
N LYS A 510 -11.73 0.04 17.63
CA LYS A 510 -10.75 0.96 17.04
C LYS A 510 -10.55 2.18 17.94
N TYR A 511 -9.30 2.64 18.02
CA TYR A 511 -8.92 3.92 18.63
C TYR A 511 -8.30 4.80 17.55
N GLY A 512 -9.04 5.81 17.10
CA GLY A 512 -8.65 6.54 15.90
C GLY A 512 -8.47 5.59 14.71
N PRO A 513 -7.31 5.59 14.04
CA PRO A 513 -7.05 4.65 12.94
C PRO A 513 -6.61 3.25 13.42
N ILE A 514 -6.31 3.06 14.70
CA ILE A 514 -5.72 1.85 15.26
C ILE A 514 -6.78 0.81 15.61
N VAL A 515 -6.65 -0.40 15.09
CA VAL A 515 -7.44 -1.57 15.51
C VAL A 515 -6.83 -2.12 16.80
N LEU A 516 -7.69 -2.34 17.80
CA LEU A 516 -7.29 -2.92 19.07
C LEU A 516 -7.42 -4.44 19.03
N ALA A 517 -6.43 -5.12 19.59
CA ALA A 517 -6.40 -6.58 19.68
C ALA A 517 -6.05 -7.04 21.09
N ALA A 518 -6.56 -8.19 21.47
CA ALA A 518 -6.15 -8.90 22.68
C ALA A 518 -5.14 -9.98 22.34
N SER A 519 -4.09 -10.14 23.16
CA SER A 519 -3.21 -11.29 23.16
C SER A 519 -3.45 -12.16 24.40
N GLY A 520 -3.17 -13.46 24.32
CA GLY A 520 -3.32 -14.39 25.44
C GLY A 520 -4.59 -15.25 25.39
N LYS A 521 -4.63 -16.23 26.31
CA LYS A 521 -5.66 -17.28 26.37
C LYS A 521 -6.96 -16.90 27.08
N ASN A 522 -7.08 -15.65 27.54
CA ASN A 522 -8.27 -15.23 28.30
C ASN A 522 -9.49 -15.10 27.38
N ASP A 523 -10.55 -15.84 27.73
CA ASP A 523 -11.85 -15.81 27.03
C ASP A 523 -12.74 -14.62 27.45
N VAL A 524 -12.17 -13.65 28.16
CA VAL A 524 -12.94 -12.49 28.63
C VAL A 524 -13.17 -11.54 27.47
N VAL A 525 -14.44 -11.18 27.27
CA VAL A 525 -14.88 -10.26 26.22
C VAL A 525 -15.00 -8.85 26.78
N PRO A 526 -14.40 -7.82 26.14
CA PRO A 526 -14.58 -6.44 26.55
C PRO A 526 -16.05 -6.02 26.40
N LYS A 527 -16.52 -5.16 27.30
CA LYS A 527 -17.87 -4.58 27.17
C LYS A 527 -17.80 -3.32 26.33
N PRO A 528 -18.50 -3.26 25.16
CA PRO A 528 -18.40 -2.13 24.23
C PRO A 528 -18.68 -0.76 24.87
N ASP A 529 -19.63 -0.73 25.81
CA ASP A 529 -20.13 0.51 26.43
C ASP A 529 -19.32 0.96 27.65
N ASN A 530 -18.31 0.18 28.06
CA ASN A 530 -17.49 0.52 29.21
C ASN A 530 -16.29 1.40 28.83
N ILE A 531 -15.77 2.12 29.85
CA ILE A 531 -14.58 2.96 29.70
C ILE A 531 -13.34 2.08 29.53
N PHE A 532 -12.52 2.41 28.54
CA PHE A 532 -11.20 1.86 28.33
C PHE A 532 -10.16 2.83 28.89
N GLU A 533 -9.35 2.37 29.83
CA GLU A 533 -8.31 3.18 30.46
C GLU A 533 -6.99 2.99 29.70
N PRO A 534 -6.37 4.08 29.15
CA PRO A 534 -5.05 3.98 28.56
C PRO A 534 -3.98 3.72 29.63
N PHE A 535 -2.95 2.96 29.30
CA PHE A 535 -1.80 2.76 30.17
C PHE A 535 -0.50 2.54 29.36
N ALA A 536 0.65 2.85 29.97
CA ALA A 536 1.96 2.62 29.39
C ALA A 536 2.55 1.33 29.96
N ASP A 537 2.96 0.38 29.10
CA ASP A 537 3.57 -0.87 29.51
C ASP A 537 5.10 -0.94 29.25
N GLY A 538 5.67 0.12 28.68
CA GLY A 538 7.11 0.17 28.35
C GLY A 538 7.57 -0.75 27.21
N CYS A 539 6.65 -1.48 26.56
CA CYS A 539 6.96 -2.47 25.53
C CYS A 539 7.01 -1.91 24.09
N GLY A 540 6.89 -0.59 23.92
CA GLY A 540 6.96 0.06 22.60
C GLY A 540 5.73 -0.13 21.72
N LYS A 541 4.61 -0.56 22.28
CA LYS A 541 3.32 -0.65 21.60
C LYS A 541 2.80 0.76 21.24
N ILE A 542 2.02 0.87 20.17
CA ILE A 542 1.44 2.14 19.75
C ILE A 542 0.46 2.63 20.82
N VAL A 543 -0.48 1.78 21.21
CA VAL A 543 -1.46 2.07 22.27
C VAL A 543 -1.70 0.83 23.12
N ASN A 544 -2.03 1.06 24.38
CA ASN A 544 -2.49 0.03 25.31
C ASN A 544 -3.72 0.55 26.05
N PHE A 545 -4.71 -0.32 26.17
CA PHE A 545 -5.93 -0.06 26.94
C PHE A 545 -6.24 -1.24 27.86
N LYS A 546 -6.83 -0.95 29.01
CA LYS A 546 -7.38 -1.97 29.88
C LYS A 546 -8.86 -1.69 30.19
N GLN A 547 -9.60 -2.77 30.42
CA GLN A 547 -10.94 -2.76 30.95
C GLN A 547 -11.02 -3.89 31.98
N GLY A 548 -10.86 -3.57 33.26
CA GLY A 548 -10.64 -4.58 34.30
C GLY A 548 -9.36 -5.36 34.07
N GLU A 549 -9.48 -6.69 33.91
CA GLU A 549 -8.35 -7.60 33.62
C GLU A 549 -8.03 -7.73 32.12
N ILE A 550 -8.90 -7.20 31.25
CA ILE A 550 -8.71 -7.26 29.81
C ILE A 550 -7.67 -6.24 29.39
N VAL A 551 -6.63 -6.68 28.70
CA VAL A 551 -5.60 -5.82 28.11
C VAL A 551 -5.71 -5.89 26.59
N LEU A 552 -5.84 -4.73 25.98
CA LEU A 552 -5.86 -4.53 24.53
C LEU A 552 -4.64 -3.71 24.12
N CYS A 553 -4.06 -4.04 22.99
CA CYS A 553 -3.04 -3.21 22.37
C CYS A 553 -3.32 -3.05 20.87
N ASP A 554 -2.52 -2.24 20.20
CA ASP A 554 -2.61 -2.11 18.76
C ASP A 554 -2.37 -3.44 18.04
N TYR A 555 -3.11 -3.68 16.97
CA TYR A 555 -3.01 -4.89 16.13
C TYR A 555 -1.58 -5.17 15.68
N ALA A 556 -0.86 -4.14 15.23
CA ALA A 556 0.50 -4.29 14.73
C ALA A 556 1.47 -4.85 15.79
N SER A 557 1.36 -4.39 17.04
CA SER A 557 2.19 -4.89 18.15
C SER A 557 1.72 -6.23 18.68
N ALA A 558 0.40 -6.48 18.68
CA ALA A 558 -0.16 -7.76 19.13
C ALA A 558 0.32 -8.92 18.26
N GLY A 559 0.44 -8.71 16.94
CA GLY A 559 0.97 -9.70 16.01
C GLY A 559 2.44 -10.04 16.20
N ALA A 560 3.23 -9.18 16.83
CA ALA A 560 4.68 -9.32 16.95
C ALA A 560 5.15 -10.52 17.80
N LYS A 561 4.33 -11.00 18.74
CA LYS A 561 4.62 -12.15 19.61
C LYS A 561 3.73 -13.35 19.32
N PHE A 562 3.08 -13.33 18.18
CA PHE A 562 2.07 -14.32 17.84
C PHE A 562 2.64 -15.74 17.83
N SER A 563 1.99 -16.61 18.60
CA SER A 563 2.24 -18.06 18.61
C SER A 563 0.96 -18.79 18.97
N PRO A 564 0.88 -20.12 18.77
CA PRO A 564 -0.25 -20.92 19.26
C PRO A 564 -0.45 -20.81 20.79
N ASP A 565 0.61 -20.45 21.53
CA ASP A 565 0.57 -20.28 22.98
C ASP A 565 0.18 -18.86 23.41
N ASP A 566 0.29 -17.87 22.51
CA ASP A 566 -0.14 -16.47 22.69
C ASP A 566 -1.04 -16.06 21.52
N PRO A 567 -2.30 -16.53 21.48
CA PRO A 567 -3.22 -16.30 20.37
C PRO A 567 -3.66 -14.84 20.31
N LEU A 568 -3.81 -14.35 19.07
CA LEU A 568 -4.34 -13.03 18.76
C LEU A 568 -5.86 -13.08 18.66
N ARG A 569 -6.54 -12.04 19.13
CA ARG A 569 -7.99 -11.85 18.97
C ARG A 569 -8.29 -10.41 18.60
N VAL A 570 -8.97 -10.22 17.48
CA VAL A 570 -9.37 -8.91 16.93
C VAL A 570 -10.86 -8.69 17.09
N PHE A 571 -11.64 -9.73 16.81
CA PHE A 571 -13.07 -9.70 17.00
C PHE A 571 -13.48 -10.35 18.31
N PHE A 572 -14.57 -9.86 18.88
CA PHE A 572 -15.17 -10.28 20.13
C PHE A 572 -16.64 -10.58 19.90
N GLU A 573 -17.16 -11.60 20.57
CA GLU A 573 -18.56 -11.99 20.50
C GLU A 573 -19.27 -11.54 21.79
N GLU A 574 -20.34 -10.75 21.65
CA GLU A 574 -21.21 -10.41 22.78
C GLU A 574 -21.91 -11.67 23.25
N LYS A 575 -21.60 -12.16 24.45
CA LYS A 575 -22.39 -13.22 25.08
C LYS A 575 -23.78 -12.65 25.34
N ARG A 576 -24.79 -13.13 24.63
CA ARG A 576 -26.18 -12.91 25.01
C ARG A 576 -26.33 -13.48 26.42
N ILE A 577 -26.58 -12.60 27.38
CA ILE A 577 -27.07 -13.03 28.70
C ILE A 577 -28.47 -13.57 28.40
N PHE A 578 -28.58 -14.89 28.17
CA PHE A 578 -29.87 -15.51 28.28
C PHE A 578 -30.23 -15.39 29.76
N ASP A 579 -31.15 -14.49 30.08
CA ASP A 579 -31.84 -14.50 31.35
C ASP A 579 -32.50 -15.89 31.50
N ASN A 580 -31.81 -16.74 32.23
CA ASN A 580 -32.47 -17.94 32.73
C ASN A 580 -33.50 -17.45 33.77
N GLU A 581 -34.74 -17.21 33.32
CA GLU A 581 -35.89 -17.22 34.22
C GLU A 581 -36.15 -18.64 34.77
#